data_6a1c8d10957ec26e9d430f2993ad9337
#
_entry.id   6a1c8d10957ec26e9d430f2993ad9337
#
_cell.length_a   1.000
_cell.length_b   1.000
_cell.length_c   1.000
_cell.angle_alpha   90.00
_cell.angle_beta   90.00
_cell.angle_gamma   90.00
#
_symmetry.space_group_name_H-M   'P 1'
#
loop_
_entity.id
_entity.type
_entity.pdbx_description
1 polymer ?
#
loop_
_entity_poly.entity_id
_entity_poly.type
_entity_poly.pdbx_seq_one_letter_code
_entity_poly.pdbx_strand_id
1 'polypeptide(L)'
;MNEHASGTEVSVEQDGAHVAVVRMHRPPNNYFDSALIEELAFAYEELGSSAWCRAIVLAAEGKHFCAGLDFSSNAGLDIAELYRQALRLFAAPLPVVAAVQGAAIGGGCGLAMSADFRVATPSSRFSANFARLGFHHGFALTVTLPAAVGRQAASELLLTGRRVGGAEALALGLCDRLAGDAEGELLADALAFAGELAASAPLAVRAIRTTLREGLVELARASMERECAEQLALSDTADFAEGLRASAERREPRFSGT
;
A
#
# COMPACT_ATOMS: atom_id res chain seq x y z
N MET A 1 -24.05 -17.47 6.64
CA MET A 1 -23.53 -17.89 7.94
C MET A 1 -22.14 -18.41 7.63
N ASN A 2 -21.16 -17.51 7.56
CA ASN A 2 -19.77 -17.88 7.29
C ASN A 2 -19.04 -17.91 8.64
N GLU A 3 -18.62 -19.10 9.03
CA GLU A 3 -17.73 -19.30 10.18
C GLU A 3 -16.41 -18.56 9.89
N HIS A 4 -16.08 -17.59 10.73
CA HIS A 4 -14.75 -17.02 10.78
C HIS A 4 -13.79 -18.14 11.21
N ALA A 5 -12.97 -18.61 10.28
CA ALA A 5 -11.80 -19.39 10.64
C ALA A 5 -10.91 -18.47 11.51
N SER A 6 -10.82 -18.81 12.79
CA SER A 6 -9.97 -18.09 13.74
C SER A 6 -8.51 -18.25 13.32
N GLY A 7 -7.91 -17.14 12.82
CA GLY A 7 -6.49 -17.10 12.51
C GLY A 7 -6.06 -16.40 11.22
N THR A 8 -6.98 -16.00 10.33
CA THR A 8 -6.63 -15.25 9.12
C THR A 8 -6.63 -13.74 9.40
N GLU A 9 -5.54 -13.07 9.03
CA GLU A 9 -5.38 -11.63 9.20
C GLU A 9 -5.93 -10.84 8.00
N VAL A 10 -6.45 -11.55 7.01
CA VAL A 10 -7.14 -11.02 5.83
C VAL A 10 -8.51 -11.70 5.70
N SER A 11 -9.56 -10.91 5.54
CA SER A 11 -10.88 -11.42 5.17
C SER A 11 -11.26 -10.97 3.76
N VAL A 12 -12.12 -11.78 3.12
CA VAL A 12 -12.71 -11.47 1.82
C VAL A 12 -14.22 -11.48 1.99
N GLU A 13 -14.85 -10.35 1.69
CA GLU A 13 -16.29 -10.18 1.74
C GLU A 13 -16.80 -9.79 0.35
N GLN A 14 -17.95 -10.30 -0.06
CA GLN A 14 -18.59 -9.87 -1.29
C GLN A 14 -19.53 -8.70 -1.00
N ASP A 15 -19.36 -7.61 -1.78
CA ASP A 15 -20.30 -6.49 -1.79
C ASP A 15 -21.02 -6.41 -3.13
N GLY A 16 -22.35 -6.47 -3.08
CA GLY A 16 -23.15 -6.53 -4.28
C GLY A 16 -22.84 -7.74 -5.18
N ALA A 17 -22.95 -7.56 -6.50
CA ALA A 17 -22.80 -8.67 -7.43
C ALA A 17 -21.34 -8.97 -7.84
N HIS A 18 -20.47 -7.95 -7.85
CA HIS A 18 -19.19 -8.05 -8.57
C HIS A 18 -17.99 -7.37 -7.88
N VAL A 19 -18.15 -6.85 -6.67
CA VAL A 19 -17.08 -6.22 -5.90
C VAL A 19 -16.72 -7.10 -4.72
N ALA A 20 -15.42 -7.29 -4.48
CA ALA A 20 -14.89 -7.92 -3.29
C ALA A 20 -14.23 -6.87 -2.38
N VAL A 21 -14.46 -6.95 -1.08
CA VAL A 21 -13.70 -6.24 -0.06
C VAL A 21 -12.66 -7.19 0.51
N VAL A 22 -11.40 -6.90 0.30
CA VAL A 22 -10.26 -7.57 0.93
C VAL A 22 -9.79 -6.70 2.08
N ARG A 23 -9.92 -7.17 3.32
CA ARG A 23 -9.71 -6.36 4.52
C ARG A 23 -8.59 -6.93 5.39
N MET A 24 -7.66 -6.05 5.77
CA MET A 24 -6.60 -6.34 6.75
C MET A 24 -7.12 -6.18 8.18
N HIS A 25 -6.75 -7.12 9.07
CA HIS A 25 -7.19 -7.21 10.46
C HIS A 25 -6.01 -7.22 11.45
N ARG A 26 -5.14 -6.20 11.40
CA ARG A 26 -4.06 -5.95 12.37
C ARG A 26 -4.15 -4.56 13.02
N PRO A 27 -5.35 -4.17 13.58
CA PRO A 27 -5.52 -2.85 14.15
C PRO A 27 -4.60 -2.66 15.38
N PRO A 28 -4.26 -1.42 15.75
CA PRO A 28 -4.71 -0.16 15.13
C PRO A 28 -3.85 0.30 13.95
N ASN A 29 -2.67 -0.28 13.74
CA ASN A 29 -1.64 0.22 12.84
C ASN A 29 -1.54 -0.55 11.53
N ASN A 30 -2.07 -1.77 11.46
CA ASN A 30 -1.99 -2.67 10.31
C ASN A 30 -0.56 -2.78 9.76
N TYR A 31 0.40 -3.00 10.67
CA TYR A 31 1.77 -3.32 10.26
C TYR A 31 1.77 -4.62 9.45
N PHE A 32 2.50 -4.62 8.36
CA PHE A 32 2.63 -5.82 7.56
C PHE A 32 3.96 -6.53 7.77
N ASP A 33 3.97 -7.78 7.43
CA ASP A 33 5.11 -8.67 7.23
C ASP A 33 4.90 -9.48 5.95
N SER A 34 5.79 -10.41 5.67
CA SER A 34 5.68 -11.26 4.48
C SER A 34 4.40 -12.10 4.47
N ALA A 35 3.94 -12.55 5.65
CA ALA A 35 2.74 -13.40 5.76
C ALA A 35 1.47 -12.62 5.40
N LEU A 36 1.28 -11.41 5.94
CA LEU A 36 0.12 -10.58 5.60
C LEU A 36 0.10 -10.21 4.11
N ILE A 37 1.26 -9.88 3.54
CA ILE A 37 1.34 -9.56 2.10
C ILE A 37 1.07 -10.80 1.25
N GLU A 38 1.50 -11.98 1.67
CA GLU A 38 1.20 -13.26 1.01
C GLU A 38 -0.31 -13.55 1.04
N GLU A 39 -0.98 -13.38 2.20
CA GLU A 39 -2.44 -13.56 2.31
C GLU A 39 -3.20 -12.60 1.39
N LEU A 40 -2.79 -11.33 1.32
CA LEU A 40 -3.38 -10.34 0.39
C LEU A 40 -3.19 -10.76 -1.07
N ALA A 41 -1.98 -11.19 -1.43
CA ALA A 41 -1.68 -11.62 -2.80
C ALA A 41 -2.49 -12.86 -3.18
N PHE A 42 -2.59 -13.83 -2.29
CA PHE A 42 -3.41 -15.02 -2.48
C PHE A 42 -4.89 -14.67 -2.68
N ALA A 43 -5.44 -13.77 -1.84
CA ALA A 43 -6.81 -13.30 -1.99
C ALA A 43 -7.06 -12.65 -3.36
N TYR A 44 -6.12 -11.84 -3.85
CA TYR A 44 -6.23 -11.21 -5.18
C TYR A 44 -6.19 -12.24 -6.33
N GLU A 45 -5.35 -13.26 -6.22
CA GLU A 45 -5.25 -14.33 -7.23
C GLU A 45 -6.52 -15.18 -7.28
N GLU A 46 -7.06 -15.58 -6.11
CA GLU A 46 -8.31 -16.32 -6.01
C GLU A 46 -9.50 -15.52 -6.58
N LEU A 47 -9.61 -14.23 -6.22
CA LEU A 47 -10.64 -13.36 -6.76
C LEU A 47 -10.48 -13.14 -8.27
N GLY A 48 -9.24 -13.06 -8.76
CA GLY A 48 -8.94 -12.95 -10.19
C GLY A 48 -9.38 -14.16 -11.00
N SER A 49 -9.42 -15.34 -10.37
CA SER A 49 -9.87 -16.59 -10.98
C SER A 49 -11.36 -16.80 -10.83
N SER A 50 -12.06 -16.03 -10.00
CA SER A 50 -13.50 -16.17 -9.77
C SER A 50 -14.32 -15.55 -10.92
N ALA A 51 -15.44 -16.19 -11.27
CA ALA A 51 -16.32 -15.70 -12.33
C ALA A 51 -17.15 -14.48 -11.92
N TRP A 52 -17.35 -14.25 -10.61
CA TRP A 52 -18.22 -13.19 -10.10
C TRP A 52 -17.48 -11.88 -9.86
N CYS A 53 -16.22 -11.92 -9.43
CA CYS A 53 -15.47 -10.72 -9.03
C CYS A 53 -14.94 -9.96 -10.26
N ARG A 54 -15.13 -8.64 -10.26
CA ARG A 54 -14.68 -7.74 -11.33
C ARG A 54 -13.83 -6.58 -10.83
N ALA A 55 -13.94 -6.24 -9.53
CA ALA A 55 -13.12 -5.22 -8.89
C ALA A 55 -12.91 -5.56 -7.41
N ILE A 56 -11.80 -5.10 -6.84
CA ILE A 56 -11.41 -5.32 -5.45
C ILE A 56 -11.33 -3.97 -4.74
N VAL A 57 -11.86 -3.89 -3.51
CA VAL A 57 -11.57 -2.83 -2.56
C VAL A 57 -10.60 -3.38 -1.52
N LEU A 58 -9.39 -2.81 -1.43
CA LEU A 58 -8.46 -3.07 -0.34
C LEU A 58 -8.78 -2.14 0.82
N ALA A 59 -9.21 -2.70 1.93
CA ALA A 59 -9.59 -1.99 3.14
C ALA A 59 -8.76 -2.44 4.34
N ALA A 60 -8.81 -1.71 5.43
CA ALA A 60 -8.15 -2.05 6.67
C ALA A 60 -9.07 -1.79 7.87
N GLU A 61 -8.97 -2.61 8.89
CA GLU A 61 -9.67 -2.41 10.16
C GLU A 61 -8.95 -1.37 11.02
N GLY A 62 -9.72 -0.61 11.82
CA GLY A 62 -9.18 0.30 12.81
C GLY A 62 -8.79 1.67 12.26
N LYS A 63 -7.84 2.31 12.95
CA LYS A 63 -7.55 3.74 12.77
C LYS A 63 -6.73 4.06 11.52
N HIS A 64 -5.82 3.18 11.13
CA HIS A 64 -4.84 3.41 10.09
C HIS A 64 -4.97 2.38 8.97
N PHE A 65 -4.73 2.80 7.74
CA PHE A 65 -4.65 1.87 6.61
C PHE A 65 -3.46 0.92 6.78
N CYS A 66 -2.26 1.47 6.88
CA CYS A 66 -1.06 0.68 7.14
C CYS A 66 0.11 1.59 7.53
N ALA A 67 0.73 1.34 8.67
CA ALA A 67 1.88 2.10 9.15
C ALA A 67 3.24 1.52 8.71
N GLY A 68 3.24 0.57 7.76
CA GLY A 68 4.45 -0.03 7.20
C GLY A 68 4.90 -1.28 7.97
N LEU A 69 6.21 -1.45 8.10
CA LEU A 69 6.82 -2.55 8.85
C LEU A 69 6.89 -2.25 10.34
N ASP A 70 6.72 -3.27 11.16
CA ASP A 70 7.02 -3.19 12.59
C ASP A 70 8.49 -3.53 12.86
N PHE A 71 9.31 -2.51 12.99
CA PHE A 71 10.73 -2.66 13.33
C PHE A 71 10.97 -3.01 14.80
N SER A 72 9.94 -3.02 15.67
CA SER A 72 10.08 -3.40 17.07
C SER A 72 10.07 -4.91 17.27
N SER A 73 9.49 -5.67 16.38
CA SER A 73 9.53 -7.12 16.36
C SER A 73 10.81 -7.57 15.65
N ASN A 74 11.87 -7.83 16.41
CA ASN A 74 13.20 -8.27 15.96
C ASN A 74 13.25 -9.68 15.32
N ALA A 75 12.17 -10.17 14.77
CA ALA A 75 12.16 -11.44 14.05
C ALA A 75 12.71 -11.20 12.64
N GLY A 76 13.92 -11.67 12.36
CA GLY A 76 14.68 -11.59 11.12
C GLY A 76 13.83 -11.33 9.87
N LEU A 77 13.62 -10.06 9.56
CA LEU A 77 12.81 -9.65 8.42
C LEU A 77 13.54 -10.00 7.13
N ASP A 78 13.00 -10.94 6.37
CA ASP A 78 13.45 -11.24 5.02
C ASP A 78 12.78 -10.25 4.04
N ILE A 79 13.48 -9.14 3.76
CA ILE A 79 13.01 -8.09 2.85
C ILE A 79 12.85 -8.66 1.42
N ALA A 80 13.71 -9.58 1.01
CA ALA A 80 13.63 -10.18 -0.31
C ALA A 80 12.37 -11.05 -0.45
N GLU A 81 12.04 -11.81 0.59
CA GLU A 81 10.79 -12.58 0.66
C GLU A 81 9.57 -11.65 0.64
N LEU A 82 9.58 -10.61 1.47
CA LEU A 82 8.52 -9.62 1.49
C LEU A 82 8.26 -9.04 0.09
N TYR A 83 9.33 -8.65 -0.63
CA TYR A 83 9.19 -8.05 -1.97
C TYR A 83 8.76 -9.07 -3.03
N ARG A 84 9.13 -10.34 -2.88
CA ARG A 84 8.61 -11.40 -3.74
C ARG A 84 7.09 -11.53 -3.60
N GLN A 85 6.56 -11.49 -2.38
CA GLN A 85 5.13 -11.51 -2.13
C GLN A 85 4.45 -10.20 -2.61
N ALA A 86 5.07 -9.03 -2.33
CA ALA A 86 4.53 -7.74 -2.75
C ALA A 86 4.41 -7.62 -4.28
N LEU A 87 5.33 -8.20 -5.03
CA LEU A 87 5.27 -8.20 -6.50
C LEU A 87 3.99 -8.84 -7.06
N ARG A 88 3.44 -9.84 -6.37
CA ARG A 88 2.17 -10.49 -6.73
C ARG A 88 0.98 -9.53 -6.67
N LEU A 89 1.01 -8.53 -5.76
CA LEU A 89 -0.03 -7.49 -5.70
C LEU A 89 -0.02 -6.63 -6.97
N PHE A 90 1.15 -6.31 -7.51
CA PHE A 90 1.26 -5.57 -8.78
C PHE A 90 0.78 -6.37 -9.98
N ALA A 91 0.88 -7.69 -9.90
CA ALA A 91 0.41 -8.62 -10.93
C ALA A 91 -1.10 -8.95 -10.82
N ALA A 92 -1.82 -8.41 -9.82
CA ALA A 92 -3.24 -8.65 -9.62
C ALA A 92 -4.03 -8.51 -10.92
N PRO A 93 -4.92 -9.46 -11.25
CA PRO A 93 -5.61 -9.46 -12.56
C PRO A 93 -6.85 -8.55 -12.63
N LEU A 94 -7.33 -8.06 -11.47
CA LEU A 94 -8.51 -7.21 -11.34
C LEU A 94 -8.13 -5.78 -10.94
N PRO A 95 -8.95 -4.77 -11.28
CA PRO A 95 -8.80 -3.43 -10.73
C PRO A 95 -8.91 -3.44 -9.21
N VAL A 96 -8.02 -2.70 -8.55
CA VAL A 96 -7.96 -2.56 -7.09
C VAL A 96 -8.13 -1.10 -6.71
N VAL A 97 -9.05 -0.82 -5.79
CA VAL A 97 -9.27 0.48 -5.16
C VAL A 97 -8.87 0.38 -3.69
N ALA A 98 -7.83 1.10 -3.26
CA ALA A 98 -7.45 1.17 -1.86
C ALA A 98 -8.27 2.22 -1.11
N ALA A 99 -8.93 1.82 -0.03
CA ALA A 99 -9.64 2.71 0.91
C ALA A 99 -8.68 3.11 2.04
N VAL A 100 -8.12 4.32 1.95
CA VAL A 100 -6.99 4.75 2.79
C VAL A 100 -7.47 5.69 3.89
N GLN A 101 -7.75 5.12 5.09
CA GLN A 101 -8.00 5.91 6.30
C GLN A 101 -6.72 6.18 7.08
N GLY A 102 -6.68 7.27 7.81
CA GLY A 102 -5.63 7.59 8.77
C GLY A 102 -4.24 7.61 8.13
N ALA A 103 -3.36 6.68 8.48
CA ALA A 103 -1.97 6.67 8.03
C ALA A 103 -1.69 5.58 6.99
N ALA A 104 -0.99 5.96 5.91
CA ALA A 104 -0.32 5.10 4.94
C ALA A 104 1.16 5.51 4.90
N ILE A 105 2.01 4.84 5.68
CA ILE A 105 3.38 5.30 5.99
C ILE A 105 4.41 4.28 5.54
N GLY A 106 5.52 4.74 4.99
CA GLY A 106 6.62 3.89 4.54
C GLY A 106 6.14 2.85 3.53
N GLY A 107 6.35 1.57 3.83
CA GLY A 107 5.84 0.47 3.03
C GLY A 107 4.30 0.44 2.94
N GLY A 108 3.58 1.00 3.93
CA GLY A 108 2.12 1.16 3.85
C GLY A 108 1.69 2.17 2.78
N CYS A 109 2.51 3.20 2.50
CA CYS A 109 2.34 4.05 1.33
C CYS A 109 2.57 3.22 0.04
N GLY A 110 3.61 2.38 0.00
CA GLY A 110 3.87 1.48 -1.12
C GLY A 110 2.73 0.48 -1.36
N LEU A 111 2.15 -0.08 -0.30
CA LEU A 111 0.97 -0.95 -0.39
C LEU A 111 -0.23 -0.21 -0.99
N ALA A 112 -0.50 1.02 -0.56
CA ALA A 112 -1.55 1.84 -1.18
C ALA A 112 -1.26 2.12 -2.66
N MET A 113 0.01 2.32 -3.03
CA MET A 113 0.45 2.56 -4.42
C MET A 113 0.44 1.30 -5.29
N SER A 114 0.33 0.10 -4.74
CA SER A 114 0.15 -1.12 -5.53
C SER A 114 -1.23 -1.21 -6.17
N ALA A 115 -2.24 -0.57 -5.58
CA ALA A 115 -3.59 -0.45 -6.13
C ALA A 115 -3.62 0.42 -7.38
N ASP A 116 -4.66 0.25 -8.20
CA ASP A 116 -4.89 1.11 -9.37
C ASP A 116 -5.36 2.50 -8.93
N PHE A 117 -6.23 2.55 -7.92
CA PHE A 117 -6.83 3.78 -7.41
C PHE A 117 -6.79 3.83 -5.88
N ARG A 118 -6.85 5.03 -5.32
CA ARG A 118 -6.87 5.31 -3.89
C ARG A 118 -7.98 6.30 -3.59
N VAL A 119 -8.89 5.90 -2.68
CA VAL A 119 -9.84 6.81 -2.05
C VAL A 119 -9.31 7.12 -0.66
N ALA A 120 -9.19 8.38 -0.32
CA ALA A 120 -8.68 8.83 0.98
C ALA A 120 -9.71 9.72 1.68
N THR A 121 -9.43 10.14 2.92
CA THR A 121 -10.21 11.16 3.64
C THR A 121 -9.38 12.42 3.85
N PRO A 122 -9.96 13.57 4.16
CA PRO A 122 -9.21 14.77 4.53
C PRO A 122 -8.21 14.54 5.67
N SER A 123 -8.54 13.66 6.62
CA SER A 123 -7.68 13.30 7.74
C SER A 123 -6.58 12.27 7.39
N SER A 124 -6.61 11.67 6.23
CA SER A 124 -5.59 10.71 5.78
C SER A 124 -4.21 11.35 5.66
N ARG A 125 -3.17 10.56 5.90
CA ARG A 125 -1.77 10.99 5.84
C ARG A 125 -0.93 9.96 5.13
N PHE A 126 -0.32 10.39 4.04
CA PHE A 126 0.65 9.61 3.29
C PHE A 126 2.07 10.06 3.63
N SER A 127 3.02 9.14 3.69
CA SER A 127 4.44 9.50 3.83
C SER A 127 5.35 8.35 3.39
N ALA A 128 6.29 8.64 2.53
CA ALA A 128 7.43 7.77 2.22
C ALA A 128 8.62 8.13 3.13
N ASN A 129 8.47 7.95 4.45
CA ASN A 129 9.35 8.48 5.50
C ASN A 129 10.70 7.79 5.65
N PHE A 130 11.12 6.98 4.70
CA PHE A 130 12.33 6.15 4.80
C PHE A 130 13.61 6.97 5.04
N ALA A 131 13.81 8.09 4.32
CA ALA A 131 14.96 8.96 4.53
C ALA A 131 15.03 9.51 5.97
N ARG A 132 13.87 9.72 6.63
CA ARG A 132 13.79 10.13 8.04
C ARG A 132 14.07 8.99 9.02
N LEU A 133 14.14 7.76 8.53
CA LEU A 133 14.58 6.58 9.28
C LEU A 133 16.05 6.22 9.00
N GLY A 134 16.76 7.00 8.15
CA GLY A 134 18.09 6.62 7.69
C GLY A 134 18.08 5.40 6.77
N PHE A 135 16.99 5.17 6.05
CA PHE A 135 16.74 3.95 5.29
C PHE A 135 16.33 4.27 3.85
N HIS A 136 16.58 3.35 2.91
CA HIS A 136 16.11 3.50 1.54
C HIS A 136 14.62 3.19 1.45
N HIS A 137 13.91 3.91 0.57
CA HIS A 137 12.51 3.58 0.29
C HIS A 137 12.38 2.21 -0.37
N GLY A 138 11.17 1.66 -0.37
CA GLY A 138 10.88 0.32 -0.87
C GLY A 138 9.47 0.18 -1.43
N PHE A 139 9.08 -1.08 -1.67
CA PHE A 139 7.75 -1.44 -2.15
C PHE A 139 7.42 -0.81 -3.52
N ALA A 140 8.40 -0.79 -4.43
CA ALA A 140 8.32 -0.21 -5.77
C ALA A 140 7.95 1.29 -5.82
N LEU A 141 8.18 2.05 -4.74
CA LEU A 141 7.94 3.50 -4.73
C LEU A 141 8.83 4.25 -5.71
N THR A 142 9.99 3.70 -6.10
CA THR A 142 10.84 4.22 -7.19
C THR A 142 10.05 4.37 -8.51
N VAL A 143 9.11 3.48 -8.76
CA VAL A 143 8.32 3.44 -10.02
C VAL A 143 6.95 4.06 -9.82
N THR A 144 6.24 3.65 -8.78
CA THR A 144 4.82 3.99 -8.60
C THR A 144 4.59 5.43 -8.20
N LEU A 145 5.43 5.96 -7.32
CA LEU A 145 5.26 7.33 -6.84
C LEU A 145 5.48 8.37 -7.95
N PRO A 146 6.59 8.34 -8.74
CA PRO A 146 6.77 9.26 -9.86
C PRO A 146 5.70 9.13 -10.95
N ALA A 147 5.16 7.93 -11.14
CA ALA A 147 4.07 7.71 -12.10
C ALA A 147 2.77 8.41 -11.67
N ALA A 148 2.50 8.50 -10.36
CA ALA A 148 1.30 9.13 -9.83
C ALA A 148 1.44 10.65 -9.69
N VAL A 149 2.52 11.14 -9.06
CA VAL A 149 2.65 12.56 -8.67
C VAL A 149 3.66 13.34 -9.53
N GLY A 150 4.25 12.70 -10.53
CA GLY A 150 5.33 13.27 -11.32
C GLY A 150 6.69 13.22 -10.60
N ARG A 151 7.77 13.26 -11.40
CA ARG A 151 9.14 13.06 -10.92
C ARG A 151 9.55 14.05 -9.82
N GLN A 152 9.22 15.33 -9.98
CA GLN A 152 9.68 16.37 -9.06
C GLN A 152 9.03 16.23 -7.67
N ALA A 153 7.71 16.05 -7.62
CA ALA A 153 7.00 15.84 -6.36
C ALA A 153 7.42 14.52 -5.70
N ALA A 154 7.58 13.45 -6.47
CA ALA A 154 8.08 12.17 -5.95
C ALA A 154 9.48 12.32 -5.33
N SER A 155 10.41 13.03 -6.00
CA SER A 155 11.75 13.29 -5.46
C SER A 155 11.68 14.04 -4.13
N GLU A 156 10.87 15.08 -4.04
CA GLU A 156 10.66 15.82 -2.79
C GLU A 156 10.16 14.89 -1.69
N LEU A 157 9.09 14.11 -1.96
CA LEU A 157 8.47 13.24 -0.97
C LEU A 157 9.42 12.12 -0.49
N LEU A 158 10.18 11.51 -1.41
CA LEU A 158 11.13 10.45 -1.07
C LEU A 158 12.35 10.96 -0.31
N LEU A 159 12.91 12.12 -0.70
CA LEU A 159 14.12 12.67 -0.09
C LEU A 159 13.85 13.35 1.25
N THR A 160 12.67 13.94 1.44
CA THR A 160 12.31 14.61 2.70
C THR A 160 11.56 13.71 3.67
N GLY A 161 10.88 12.68 3.17
CA GLY A 161 9.99 11.85 3.97
C GLY A 161 8.83 12.62 4.62
N ARG A 162 8.50 13.82 4.09
CA ARG A 162 7.43 14.63 4.65
C ARG A 162 6.06 13.97 4.53
N ARG A 163 5.13 14.38 5.37
CA ARG A 163 3.75 13.91 5.34
C ARG A 163 2.94 14.76 4.34
N VAL A 164 2.00 14.08 3.67
CA VAL A 164 1.02 14.65 2.75
C VAL A 164 -0.37 14.36 3.31
N GLY A 165 -1.17 15.39 3.55
CA GLY A 165 -2.57 15.24 3.99
C GLY A 165 -3.49 14.90 2.80
N GLY A 166 -4.74 14.46 3.09
CA GLY A 166 -5.66 14.01 2.04
C GLY A 166 -5.93 15.02 0.93
N ALA A 167 -6.18 16.29 1.29
CA ALA A 167 -6.43 17.34 0.28
C ALA A 167 -5.21 17.59 -0.63
N GLU A 168 -4.00 17.61 -0.06
CA GLU A 168 -2.77 17.72 -0.82
C GLU A 168 -2.50 16.46 -1.65
N ALA A 169 -2.80 15.28 -1.12
CA ALA A 169 -2.69 14.02 -1.83
C ALA A 169 -3.55 14.00 -3.09
N LEU A 170 -4.78 14.50 -3.02
CA LEU A 170 -5.64 14.65 -4.17
C LEU A 170 -5.05 15.66 -5.18
N ALA A 171 -4.59 16.80 -4.73
CA ALA A 171 -4.01 17.83 -5.60
C ALA A 171 -2.74 17.36 -6.32
N LEU A 172 -1.95 16.48 -5.69
CA LEU A 172 -0.74 15.89 -6.28
C LEU A 172 -1.02 14.68 -7.18
N GLY A 173 -2.22 14.07 -7.11
CA GLY A 173 -2.51 12.79 -7.76
C GLY A 173 -2.04 11.56 -6.97
N LEU A 174 -1.68 11.75 -5.69
CA LEU A 174 -1.32 10.64 -4.80
C LEU A 174 -2.55 9.84 -4.35
N CYS A 175 -3.73 10.46 -4.30
CA CYS A 175 -5.02 9.77 -4.27
C CYS A 175 -5.95 10.33 -5.35
N ASP A 176 -6.98 9.54 -5.68
CA ASP A 176 -7.83 9.79 -6.85
C ASP A 176 -9.16 10.44 -6.47
N ARG A 177 -9.64 10.16 -5.25
CA ARG A 177 -10.89 10.70 -4.68
C ARG A 177 -10.73 10.99 -3.19
N LEU A 178 -11.52 11.96 -2.68
CA LEU A 178 -11.70 12.18 -1.25
C LEU A 178 -13.12 11.84 -0.85
N ALA A 179 -13.25 10.94 0.12
CA ALA A 179 -14.46 10.68 0.88
C ALA A 179 -14.56 11.65 2.07
N GLY A 180 -15.70 11.67 2.75
CA GLY A 180 -15.81 12.31 4.05
C GLY A 180 -15.07 11.57 5.16
N ASP A 181 -14.93 12.23 6.32
CA ASP A 181 -14.26 11.65 7.51
C ASP A 181 -15.26 10.92 8.45
N ALA A 182 -16.56 10.91 8.14
CA ALA A 182 -17.52 10.17 8.95
C ALA A 182 -17.35 8.66 8.81
N GLU A 183 -17.71 7.94 9.86
CA GLU A 183 -17.60 6.48 9.89
C GLU A 183 -18.40 5.85 8.74
N GLY A 184 -17.74 4.96 7.99
CA GLY A 184 -18.33 4.25 6.85
C GLY A 184 -18.27 5.01 5.52
N GLU A 185 -18.10 6.33 5.48
CA GLU A 185 -18.10 7.10 4.22
C GLU A 185 -16.95 6.70 3.30
N LEU A 186 -15.75 6.51 3.83
CA LEU A 186 -14.60 6.08 3.04
C LEU A 186 -14.84 4.74 2.33
N LEU A 187 -15.36 3.76 3.07
CA LEU A 187 -15.64 2.44 2.48
C LEU A 187 -16.76 2.53 1.45
N ALA A 188 -17.81 3.30 1.73
CA ALA A 188 -18.92 3.50 0.81
C ALA A 188 -18.45 4.14 -0.51
N ASP A 189 -17.60 5.16 -0.46
CA ASP A 189 -17.06 5.83 -1.63
C ASP A 189 -16.09 4.92 -2.42
N ALA A 190 -15.27 4.13 -1.73
CA ALA A 190 -14.41 3.14 -2.38
C ALA A 190 -15.22 2.03 -3.07
N LEU A 191 -16.30 1.55 -2.43
CA LEU A 191 -17.23 0.58 -3.00
C LEU A 191 -17.99 1.16 -4.20
N ALA A 192 -18.45 2.40 -4.11
CA ALA A 192 -19.10 3.07 -5.24
C ALA A 192 -18.13 3.17 -6.43
N PHE A 193 -16.87 3.55 -6.20
CA PHE A 193 -15.88 3.60 -7.27
C PHE A 193 -15.57 2.22 -7.85
N ALA A 194 -15.38 1.21 -7.03
CA ALA A 194 -15.17 -0.17 -7.49
C ALA A 194 -16.40 -0.68 -8.26
N GLY A 195 -17.61 -0.29 -7.85
CA GLY A 195 -18.87 -0.58 -8.55
C GLY A 195 -18.92 0.03 -9.94
N GLU A 196 -18.45 1.28 -10.12
CA GLU A 196 -18.33 1.92 -11.44
C GLU A 196 -17.41 1.11 -12.37
N LEU A 197 -16.27 0.63 -11.85
CA LEU A 197 -15.34 -0.22 -12.61
C LEU A 197 -15.98 -1.58 -12.96
N ALA A 198 -16.66 -2.19 -11.99
CA ALA A 198 -17.29 -3.50 -12.13
C ALA A 198 -18.52 -3.50 -13.05
N ALA A 199 -19.18 -2.34 -13.24
CA ALA A 199 -20.31 -2.16 -14.15
C ALA A 199 -19.91 -2.18 -15.63
N SER A 200 -18.63 -1.92 -15.93
CA SER A 200 -18.10 -1.99 -17.29
C SER A 200 -17.88 -3.44 -17.75
N ALA A 201 -17.77 -3.65 -19.08
CA ALA A 201 -17.54 -4.98 -19.64
C ALA A 201 -16.24 -5.62 -19.10
N PRO A 202 -16.32 -6.75 -18.35
CA PRO A 202 -15.18 -7.24 -17.56
C PRO A 202 -13.96 -7.62 -18.40
N LEU A 203 -14.16 -8.20 -19.57
CA LEU A 203 -13.04 -8.54 -20.47
C LEU A 203 -12.37 -7.28 -21.04
N ALA A 204 -13.13 -6.25 -21.34
CA ALA A 204 -12.59 -4.98 -21.81
C ALA A 204 -11.80 -4.28 -20.70
N VAL A 205 -12.33 -4.23 -19.47
CA VAL A 205 -11.63 -3.65 -18.31
C VAL A 205 -10.30 -4.36 -18.07
N ARG A 206 -10.29 -5.69 -18.05
CA ARG A 206 -9.07 -6.49 -17.90
C ARG A 206 -8.06 -6.21 -19.01
N ALA A 207 -8.49 -6.18 -20.27
CA ALA A 207 -7.61 -5.92 -21.42
C ALA A 207 -7.02 -4.49 -21.36
N ILE A 208 -7.84 -3.47 -21.08
CA ILE A 208 -7.39 -2.08 -20.92
C ILE A 208 -6.39 -1.98 -19.77
N ARG A 209 -6.71 -2.56 -18.59
CA ARG A 209 -5.82 -2.55 -17.43
C ARG A 209 -4.49 -3.22 -17.74
N THR A 210 -4.49 -4.38 -18.40
CA THR A 210 -3.27 -5.09 -18.81
C THR A 210 -2.41 -4.20 -19.71
N THR A 211 -3.00 -3.53 -20.69
CA THR A 211 -2.29 -2.60 -21.59
C THR A 211 -1.72 -1.39 -20.83
N LEU A 212 -2.53 -0.77 -19.93
CA LEU A 212 -2.08 0.38 -19.15
C LEU A 212 -0.96 0.04 -18.16
N ARG A 213 -0.91 -1.22 -17.69
CA ARG A 213 0.10 -1.71 -16.74
C ARG A 213 1.19 -2.56 -17.41
N GLU A 214 1.26 -2.52 -18.75
CA GLU A 214 2.31 -3.23 -19.49
C GLU A 214 3.70 -2.80 -19.02
N GLY A 215 4.55 -3.76 -18.68
CA GLY A 215 5.89 -3.54 -18.15
C GLY A 215 5.95 -3.11 -16.68
N LEU A 216 4.82 -2.83 -16.00
CA LEU A 216 4.83 -2.37 -14.60
C LEU A 216 5.40 -3.45 -13.66
N VAL A 217 5.05 -4.71 -13.87
CA VAL A 217 5.52 -5.82 -13.01
C VAL A 217 7.03 -5.99 -13.12
N GLU A 218 7.59 -5.88 -14.32
CA GLU A 218 9.03 -5.95 -14.59
C GLU A 218 9.77 -4.75 -13.99
N LEU A 219 9.22 -3.55 -14.14
CA LEU A 219 9.78 -2.33 -13.54
C LEU A 219 9.71 -2.39 -12.00
N ALA A 220 8.61 -2.86 -11.43
CA ALA A 220 8.46 -3.05 -9.99
C ALA A 220 9.45 -4.09 -9.46
N ARG A 221 9.65 -5.21 -10.16
CA ARG A 221 10.65 -6.23 -9.82
C ARG A 221 12.05 -5.64 -9.78
N ALA A 222 12.49 -5.02 -10.86
CA ALA A 222 13.82 -4.43 -10.96
C ALA A 222 14.04 -3.32 -9.91
N SER A 223 12.99 -2.53 -9.65
CA SER A 223 12.99 -1.51 -8.59
C SER A 223 13.15 -2.13 -7.22
N MET A 224 12.34 -3.12 -6.86
CA MET A 224 12.38 -3.79 -5.55
C MET A 224 13.70 -4.53 -5.31
N GLU A 225 14.31 -5.12 -6.34
CA GLU A 225 15.64 -5.73 -6.25
C GLU A 225 16.69 -4.66 -5.87
N ARG A 226 16.66 -3.49 -6.51
CA ARG A 226 17.54 -2.37 -6.18
C ARG A 226 17.23 -1.79 -4.81
N GLU A 227 15.97 -1.56 -4.49
CA GLU A 227 15.51 -1.05 -3.19
C GLU A 227 15.94 -1.98 -2.06
N CYS A 228 15.82 -3.30 -2.22
CA CYS A 228 16.28 -4.31 -1.26
C CYS A 228 17.78 -4.23 -1.03
N ALA A 229 18.57 -4.14 -2.10
CA ALA A 229 20.03 -4.04 -2.00
C ALA A 229 20.47 -2.78 -1.22
N GLU A 230 19.85 -1.63 -1.49
CA GLU A 230 20.12 -0.38 -0.78
C GLU A 230 19.65 -0.45 0.69
N GLN A 231 18.50 -1.07 0.96
CA GLN A 231 18.01 -1.26 2.32
C GLN A 231 18.95 -2.14 3.14
N LEU A 232 19.44 -3.24 2.57
CA LEU A 232 20.42 -4.11 3.21
C LEU A 232 21.74 -3.38 3.48
N ALA A 233 22.21 -2.56 2.55
CA ALA A 233 23.42 -1.77 2.72
C ALA A 233 23.31 -0.71 3.85
N LEU A 234 22.09 -0.19 4.09
CA LEU A 234 21.84 0.84 5.10
C LEU A 234 21.42 0.26 6.46
N SER A 235 21.02 -1.01 6.52
CA SER A 235 20.49 -1.63 7.75
C SER A 235 21.44 -1.64 8.93
N ASP A 236 22.75 -1.67 8.70
CA ASP A 236 23.79 -1.71 9.72
C ASP A 236 24.37 -0.33 10.06
N THR A 237 23.84 0.76 9.48
CA THR A 237 24.34 2.11 9.72
C THR A 237 23.90 2.67 11.08
N ALA A 238 24.71 3.55 11.65
CA ALA A 238 24.36 4.27 12.86
C ALA A 238 23.14 5.19 12.62
N ASP A 239 23.00 5.72 11.42
CA ASP A 239 21.89 6.58 11.06
C ASP A 239 20.55 5.82 11.00
N PHE A 240 20.53 4.58 10.52
CA PHE A 240 19.32 3.75 10.57
C PHE A 240 18.93 3.42 12.03
N ALA A 241 19.90 3.03 12.85
CA ALA A 241 19.67 2.79 14.28
C ALA A 241 19.14 4.04 15.00
N GLU A 242 19.68 5.23 14.68
CA GLU A 242 19.18 6.51 15.21
C GLU A 242 17.78 6.84 14.70
N GLY A 243 17.51 6.63 13.42
CA GLY A 243 16.19 6.90 12.82
C GLY A 243 15.09 6.07 13.48
N LEU A 244 15.33 4.78 13.71
CA LEU A 244 14.41 3.91 14.43
C LEU A 244 14.17 4.39 15.87
N ARG A 245 15.25 4.71 16.60
CA ARG A 245 15.20 5.20 17.97
C ARG A 245 14.44 6.52 18.05
N ALA A 246 14.77 7.49 17.19
CA ALA A 246 14.11 8.79 17.14
C ALA A 246 12.61 8.67 16.82
N SER A 247 12.25 7.74 15.91
CA SER A 247 10.87 7.45 15.57
C SER A 247 10.10 6.88 16.79
N ALA A 248 10.67 5.93 17.51
CA ALA A 248 10.06 5.34 18.70
C ALA A 248 9.88 6.39 19.82
N GLU A 249 10.87 7.25 20.02
CA GLU A 249 10.87 8.34 21.00
C GLU A 249 10.08 9.59 20.56
N ARG A 250 9.57 9.61 19.31
CA ARG A 250 8.82 10.73 18.70
C ARG A 250 9.59 12.06 18.72
N ARG A 251 10.90 12.01 18.44
CA ARG A 251 11.78 13.17 18.32
C ARG A 251 12.40 13.28 16.93
N GLU A 252 13.02 14.40 16.62
CA GLU A 252 13.82 14.55 15.41
C GLU A 252 15.11 13.71 15.51
N PRO A 253 15.46 12.96 14.44
CA PRO A 253 16.70 12.20 14.39
C PRO A 253 17.93 13.10 14.28
N ARG A 254 19.08 12.61 14.75
CA ARG A 254 20.39 13.28 14.65
C ARG A 254 21.33 12.38 13.87
N PHE A 255 21.31 12.54 12.57
CA PHE A 255 22.12 11.76 11.65
C PHE A 255 23.57 12.24 11.61
N SER A 256 24.49 11.28 11.44
CA SER A 256 25.96 11.49 11.40
C SER A 256 26.56 11.19 10.03
N GLY A 257 25.86 10.46 9.16
CA GLY A 257 26.36 9.98 7.88
C GLY A 257 27.24 8.73 8.00
N THR A 258 27.06 7.93 9.06
CA THR A 258 27.85 6.72 9.31
C THR A 258 26.99 5.49 9.59
#